data_ac806e8ee7012a2378074bbda2271612
#
_entry.id   ac806e8ee7012a2378074bbda2271612
#
_cell.length_a   1.000
_cell.length_b   1.000
_cell.length_c   1.000
_cell.angle_alpha   90.00
_cell.angle_beta   90.00
_cell.angle_gamma   90.00
#
_symmetry.space_group_name_H-M   'P 1'
#
loop_
_entity.id
_entity.type
_entity.pdbx_description
1 polymer ?
#
loop_
_entity_poly.entity_id
_entity_poly.type
_entity_poly.pdbx_seq_one_letter_code
_entity_poly.pdbx_strand_id
1 'polypeptide(L)'
;MRIFNKYRGIKGFVTVYNRAIKFRYMISEKAKKKARILIFWEKHGLEATMEAFNVKERTLYDWKKKLKENQGKIDSLNDKSRTPQTKRKRLWDQRIIDEIKRLRNKYPNLGAEKIHPLLLDFCDYTGIAKCPSSSTIERLIKDCGGLRTFPQKITGTGRIVKRNRQKVLRKPKDFKAIYPGHCIALDTIEKQRNGRRMYVLSVEDVYTRTTFSIGTKSHSSKTFAHFFYIVKQLFPYEIKTVLTDNGSEFKKYFNQLANQNNITHYHTYPKTPKMNPHCERFNRTVQEEFIDYHIDLLFDNITEFNKQLREYSKFYNTKRVHYAFNNKMTPLEVLSKSDYYKSKLPADCKNGWGYTQNLRMELN
;
A
#
# COMPACT_ATOMS: atom_id res chain seq x y z
N MET A 1 31.56 17.36 7.47
CA MET A 1 32.30 17.31 6.18
C MET A 1 33.69 16.65 6.26
N ARG A 2 34.43 16.73 7.35
CA ARG A 2 35.75 16.01 7.50
C ARG A 2 35.67 14.48 7.46
N ILE A 3 34.52 13.86 7.77
CA ILE A 3 34.33 12.40 7.74
C ILE A 3 34.29 11.85 6.31
N PHE A 4 33.78 12.61 5.32
CA PHE A 4 33.70 12.18 3.92
C PHE A 4 35.08 12.18 3.21
N ASN A 5 35.97 13.04 3.60
CA ASN A 5 37.31 13.08 2.99
C ASN A 5 38.25 11.95 3.50
N LYS A 6 38.01 11.41 4.68
CA LYS A 6 38.85 10.36 5.29
C LYS A 6 38.70 8.98 4.66
N TYR A 7 37.61 8.75 3.87
CA TYR A 7 37.28 7.46 3.27
C TYR A 7 37.29 7.47 1.73
N ARG A 8 37.73 8.56 1.10
CA ARG A 8 37.85 8.66 -0.35
C ARG A 8 39.02 7.76 -0.83
N GLY A 9 38.66 6.68 -1.53
CA GLY A 9 39.63 5.73 -2.07
C GLY A 9 39.80 4.39 -1.34
N ILE A 10 39.02 4.14 -0.25
CA ILE A 10 39.08 2.85 0.46
C ILE A 10 38.17 1.85 -0.25
N LYS A 11 38.72 0.70 -0.69
CA LYS A 11 37.94 -0.45 -1.16
C LYS A 11 36.95 -0.87 -0.06
N GLY A 12 35.65 -0.89 -0.35
CA GLY A 12 34.60 -1.17 0.63
C GLY A 12 33.76 0.05 1.05
N PHE A 13 34.07 1.26 0.56
CA PHE A 13 33.31 2.48 0.84
C PHE A 13 31.81 2.33 0.57
N VAL A 14 31.43 1.61 -0.51
CA VAL A 14 30.03 1.32 -0.86
C VAL A 14 29.36 0.49 0.23
N THR A 15 30.06 -0.44 0.87
CA THR A 15 29.52 -1.27 1.96
C THR A 15 29.35 -0.47 3.25
N VAL A 16 30.29 0.45 3.55
CA VAL A 16 30.21 1.38 4.69
C VAL A 16 29.08 2.40 4.45
N TYR A 17 28.96 2.92 3.23
CA TYR A 17 27.89 3.83 2.83
C TYR A 17 26.51 3.14 2.89
N ASN A 18 26.39 1.90 2.43
CA ASN A 18 25.17 1.12 2.53
C ASN A 18 24.81 0.72 3.98
N ARG A 19 25.82 0.50 4.85
CA ARG A 19 25.60 0.38 6.30
C ARG A 19 25.15 1.70 6.91
N ALA A 20 25.77 2.82 6.56
CA ALA A 20 25.37 4.15 7.00
C ALA A 20 23.94 4.52 6.54
N ILE A 21 23.51 4.06 5.36
CA ILE A 21 22.12 4.19 4.88
C ILE A 21 21.14 3.37 5.75
N LYS A 22 21.53 2.20 6.27
CA LYS A 22 20.71 1.45 7.25
C LYS A 22 20.49 2.22 8.56
N PHE A 23 21.43 3.08 8.96
CA PHE A 23 21.28 4.02 10.08
C PHE A 23 20.54 5.31 9.73
N ARG A 24 20.05 5.44 8.50
CA ARG A 24 19.29 6.59 7.99
C ARG A 24 18.04 6.94 8.83
N TYR A 25 17.52 5.96 9.57
CA TYR A 25 16.39 6.13 10.48
C TYR A 25 16.76 6.73 11.86
N MET A 26 18.04 6.83 12.19
CA MET A 26 18.50 7.39 13.45
C MET A 26 18.69 8.91 13.39
N ILE A 27 18.82 9.51 12.20
CA ILE A 27 18.99 10.95 12.02
C ILE A 27 17.70 11.56 11.52
N SER A 28 17.04 12.36 12.36
CA SER A 28 15.81 13.06 11.99
C SER A 28 16.07 14.14 10.93
N GLU A 29 15.05 14.48 10.12
CA GLU A 29 15.15 15.59 9.17
C GLU A 29 15.45 16.93 9.86
N LYS A 30 14.98 17.09 11.10
CA LYS A 30 15.32 18.26 11.92
C LYS A 30 16.80 18.31 12.26
N ALA A 31 17.43 17.18 12.59
CA ALA A 31 18.86 17.13 12.86
C ALA A 31 19.69 17.42 11.59
N LYS A 32 19.27 16.93 10.43
CA LYS A 32 19.90 17.27 9.14
C LYS A 32 19.80 18.77 8.84
N LYS A 33 18.62 19.38 9.10
CA LYS A 33 18.43 20.82 8.93
C LYS A 33 19.38 21.61 9.84
N LYS A 34 19.48 21.24 11.12
CA LYS A 34 20.40 21.87 12.08
C LYS A 34 21.86 21.76 11.63
N ALA A 35 22.26 20.57 11.12
CA ALA A 35 23.60 20.39 10.59
C ALA A 35 23.89 21.26 9.35
N ARG A 36 22.92 21.42 8.43
CA ARG A 36 23.05 22.34 7.27
C ARG A 36 23.21 23.79 7.70
N ILE A 37 22.45 24.23 8.70
CA ILE A 37 22.55 25.57 9.26
C ILE A 37 23.93 25.82 9.87
N LEU A 38 24.49 24.84 10.59
CA LEU A 38 25.85 24.96 11.14
C LEU A 38 26.94 25.01 10.05
N ILE A 39 26.77 24.26 8.94
CA ILE A 39 27.66 24.33 7.79
C ILE A 39 27.56 25.71 7.11
N PHE A 40 26.36 26.26 7.00
CA PHE A 40 26.14 27.60 6.48
C PHE A 40 26.83 28.65 7.36
N TRP A 41 26.72 28.52 8.69
CA TRP A 41 27.42 29.38 9.63
C TRP A 41 28.94 29.37 9.45
N GLU A 42 29.53 28.20 9.26
CA GLU A 42 30.99 28.10 9.01
C GLU A 42 31.44 28.82 7.72
N LYS A 43 30.54 28.97 6.75
CA LYS A 43 30.85 29.60 5.45
C LYS A 43 30.55 31.11 5.42
N HIS A 44 29.44 31.54 6.05
CA HIS A 44 28.91 32.90 5.85
C HIS A 44 28.87 33.73 7.11
N GLY A 45 29.33 33.19 8.25
CA GLY A 45 29.37 33.92 9.51
C GLY A 45 28.07 33.88 10.31
N LEU A 46 28.12 34.44 11.53
CA LEU A 46 27.04 34.33 12.49
C LEU A 46 25.80 35.16 12.10
N GLU A 47 26.01 36.44 11.78
CA GLU A 47 24.91 37.39 11.48
C GLU A 47 24.09 36.92 10.26
N ALA A 48 24.75 36.59 9.16
CA ALA A 48 24.10 36.07 7.97
C ALA A 48 23.31 34.79 8.23
N THR A 49 23.77 33.94 9.15
CA THR A 49 23.06 32.69 9.50
C THR A 49 21.83 32.97 10.36
N MET A 50 21.94 33.89 11.30
CA MET A 50 20.81 34.28 12.15
C MET A 50 19.67 34.90 11.32
N GLU A 51 20.03 35.75 10.36
CA GLU A 51 19.07 36.41 9.47
C GLU A 51 18.43 35.38 8.49
N ALA A 52 19.24 34.56 7.80
CA ALA A 52 18.78 33.61 6.80
C ALA A 52 17.86 32.51 7.37
N PHE A 53 18.10 32.07 8.60
CA PHE A 53 17.38 30.93 9.19
C PHE A 53 16.50 31.31 10.40
N ASN A 54 16.49 32.56 10.79
CA ASN A 54 15.76 33.08 11.97
C ASN A 54 16.06 32.25 13.24
N VAL A 55 17.33 31.99 13.50
CA VAL A 55 17.80 31.18 14.64
C VAL A 55 18.60 32.06 15.56
N LYS A 56 18.30 32.03 16.86
CA LYS A 56 19.02 32.80 17.87
C LYS A 56 20.45 32.33 18.03
N GLU A 57 21.36 33.22 18.24
CA GLU A 57 22.80 32.98 18.45
C GLU A 57 23.06 31.86 19.47
N ARG A 58 22.45 31.92 20.65
CA ARG A 58 22.56 30.90 21.69
C ARG A 58 22.25 29.49 21.18
N THR A 59 21.23 29.36 20.33
CA THR A 59 20.81 28.07 19.77
C THR A 59 21.88 27.50 18.84
N LEU A 60 22.52 28.34 18.07
CA LEU A 60 23.62 27.94 17.17
C LEU A 60 24.83 27.45 17.97
N TYR A 61 25.21 28.17 19.02
CA TYR A 61 26.29 27.75 19.94
C TYR A 61 25.94 26.43 20.65
N ASP A 62 24.71 26.25 21.12
CA ASP A 62 24.26 25.00 21.74
C ASP A 62 24.36 23.81 20.78
N TRP A 63 24.00 23.99 19.51
CA TRP A 63 24.13 22.92 18.51
C TRP A 63 25.61 22.64 18.20
N LYS A 64 26.44 23.68 18.07
CA LYS A 64 27.89 23.53 17.82
C LYS A 64 28.58 22.82 18.99
N LYS A 65 28.21 23.17 20.24
CA LYS A 65 28.68 22.50 21.46
C LYS A 65 28.30 21.02 21.45
N LYS A 66 27.04 20.67 21.18
CA LYS A 66 26.60 19.28 21.09
C LYS A 66 27.36 18.46 20.05
N LEU A 67 27.63 19.04 18.88
CA LEU A 67 28.45 18.36 17.86
C LEU A 67 29.89 18.16 18.32
N LYS A 68 30.49 19.15 18.97
CA LYS A 68 31.86 19.08 19.47
C LYS A 68 31.99 18.00 20.55
N GLU A 69 31.09 17.95 21.52
CA GLU A 69 31.04 16.97 22.60
C GLU A 69 30.83 15.55 22.09
N ASN A 70 30.11 15.36 21.00
CA ASN A 70 29.81 14.06 20.40
C ASN A 70 30.63 13.76 19.15
N GLN A 71 31.87 14.27 19.06
CA GLN A 71 32.82 13.98 17.97
C GLN A 71 32.29 14.22 16.57
N GLY A 72 31.39 15.20 16.38
CA GLY A 72 30.80 15.57 15.09
C GLY A 72 29.68 14.63 14.60
N LYS A 73 29.14 13.78 15.45
CA LYS A 73 28.02 12.89 15.08
C LYS A 73 26.73 13.69 14.95
N ILE A 74 26.11 13.66 13.77
CA ILE A 74 24.87 14.40 13.45
C ILE A 74 23.67 13.90 14.27
N ASP A 75 23.66 12.66 14.71
CA ASP A 75 22.63 12.09 15.56
C ASP A 75 22.51 12.82 16.91
N SER A 76 23.58 13.44 17.40
CA SER A 76 23.57 14.28 18.61
C SER A 76 22.66 15.51 18.50
N LEU A 77 22.34 15.95 17.29
CA LEU A 77 21.40 17.04 17.00
C LEU A 77 19.93 16.62 16.98
N ASN A 78 19.63 15.33 17.13
CA ASN A 78 18.28 14.86 17.27
C ASN A 78 17.63 15.47 18.51
N ASP A 79 16.34 15.81 18.40
CA ASP A 79 15.57 16.25 19.54
C ASP A 79 15.45 15.09 20.55
N LYS A 80 15.79 15.33 21.81
CA LYS A 80 15.57 14.34 22.86
C LYS A 80 14.08 14.06 23.02
N SER A 81 13.73 12.82 23.35
CA SER A 81 12.35 12.47 23.67
C SER A 81 11.83 13.34 24.80
N ARG A 82 10.67 13.97 24.59
CA ARG A 82 9.96 14.73 25.64
C ARG A 82 9.17 13.82 26.58
N THR A 83 9.20 12.51 26.33
CA THR A 83 8.54 11.56 27.21
C THR A 83 9.27 11.52 28.56
N PRO A 84 8.55 11.62 29.68
CA PRO A 84 9.15 11.52 31.00
C PRO A 84 9.95 10.21 31.12
N GLN A 85 11.19 10.30 31.61
CA GLN A 85 12.06 9.13 31.79
C GLN A 85 11.47 8.17 32.83
N THR A 86 10.81 8.72 33.85
CA THR A 86 10.11 7.96 34.88
C THR A 86 8.61 8.08 34.65
N LYS A 87 7.99 7.02 34.14
CA LYS A 87 6.52 6.95 34.03
C LYS A 87 5.98 6.45 35.36
N ARG A 88 5.04 7.17 35.98
CA ARG A 88 4.28 6.66 37.11
C ARG A 88 3.57 5.38 36.70
N LYS A 89 4.02 4.23 37.18
CA LYS A 89 3.31 2.96 37.09
C LYS A 89 2.35 2.90 38.27
N ARG A 90 1.04 2.85 38.03
CA ARG A 90 0.09 2.49 39.07
C ARG A 90 0.28 0.99 39.32
N LEU A 91 0.74 0.64 40.50
CA LEU A 91 0.79 -0.73 40.96
C LEU A 91 -0.63 -1.10 41.45
N TRP A 92 -1.22 -2.06 40.81
CA TRP A 92 -2.46 -2.70 41.23
C TRP A 92 -2.12 -3.91 42.07
N ASP A 93 -3.02 -4.28 42.99
CA ASP A 93 -2.84 -5.51 43.81
C ASP A 93 -2.66 -6.71 42.86
N GLN A 94 -1.67 -7.57 43.18
CA GLN A 94 -1.34 -8.71 42.35
C GLN A 94 -2.54 -9.69 42.26
N ARG A 95 -3.33 -9.80 43.32
CA ARG A 95 -4.55 -10.60 43.35
C ARG A 95 -5.56 -10.21 42.27
N ILE A 96 -5.70 -8.92 41.99
CA ILE A 96 -6.56 -8.40 40.92
C ILE A 96 -6.03 -8.83 39.54
N ILE A 97 -4.73 -8.74 39.35
CA ILE A 97 -4.07 -9.14 38.07
C ILE A 97 -4.24 -10.64 37.84
N ASP A 98 -4.08 -11.44 38.88
CA ASP A 98 -4.17 -12.89 38.81
C ASP A 98 -5.63 -13.32 38.58
N GLU A 99 -6.62 -12.64 39.17
CA GLU A 99 -8.03 -12.89 38.92
C GLU A 99 -8.42 -12.55 37.49
N ILE A 100 -7.93 -11.42 36.95
CA ILE A 100 -8.12 -11.08 35.53
C ILE A 100 -7.53 -12.17 34.63
N LYS A 101 -6.35 -12.68 34.93
CA LYS A 101 -5.72 -13.80 34.20
C LYS A 101 -6.57 -15.07 34.32
N ARG A 102 -7.03 -15.41 35.50
CA ARG A 102 -7.86 -16.58 35.76
C ARG A 102 -9.16 -16.53 34.93
N LEU A 103 -9.86 -15.40 34.97
CA LEU A 103 -11.08 -15.18 34.20
C LEU A 103 -10.83 -15.29 32.69
N ARG A 104 -9.72 -14.72 32.23
CA ARG A 104 -9.34 -14.76 30.81
C ARG A 104 -8.87 -16.14 30.35
N ASN A 105 -8.30 -16.94 31.20
CA ASN A 105 -7.95 -18.34 30.91
C ASN A 105 -9.19 -19.22 30.84
N LYS A 106 -10.14 -19.01 31.78
CA LYS A 106 -11.41 -19.76 31.82
C LYS A 106 -12.36 -19.37 30.68
N TYR A 107 -12.43 -18.05 30.38
CA TYR A 107 -13.29 -17.47 29.34
C TYR A 107 -12.43 -16.63 28.35
N PRO A 108 -11.80 -17.25 27.36
CA PRO A 108 -10.96 -16.52 26.41
C PRO A 108 -11.70 -15.39 25.73
N ASN A 109 -11.04 -14.24 25.59
CA ASN A 109 -11.59 -13.02 24.97
C ASN A 109 -12.70 -12.30 25.75
N LEU A 110 -12.94 -12.64 27.02
CA LEU A 110 -13.84 -11.86 27.87
C LEU A 110 -13.33 -10.42 27.96
N GLY A 111 -14.20 -9.45 27.61
CA GLY A 111 -13.84 -8.03 27.56
C GLY A 111 -13.83 -7.37 28.94
N ALA A 112 -13.16 -6.20 29.04
CA ALA A 112 -13.00 -5.46 30.29
C ALA A 112 -14.32 -5.08 30.96
N GLU A 113 -15.33 -4.68 30.19
CA GLU A 113 -16.65 -4.31 30.71
C GLU A 113 -17.38 -5.51 31.37
N LYS A 114 -17.15 -6.72 30.84
CA LYS A 114 -17.75 -7.95 31.39
C LYS A 114 -16.95 -8.54 32.55
N ILE A 115 -15.63 -8.21 32.62
CA ILE A 115 -14.76 -8.59 33.76
C ILE A 115 -15.01 -7.65 34.94
N HIS A 116 -15.35 -6.40 34.71
CA HIS A 116 -15.49 -5.39 35.77
C HIS A 116 -16.48 -5.81 36.88
N PRO A 117 -17.74 -6.23 36.60
CA PRO A 117 -18.67 -6.66 37.65
C PRO A 117 -18.15 -7.88 38.41
N LEU A 118 -17.58 -8.87 37.71
CA LEU A 118 -17.00 -10.07 38.35
C LEU A 118 -15.81 -9.72 39.26
N LEU A 119 -15.08 -8.66 38.92
CA LEU A 119 -13.94 -8.19 39.67
C LEU A 119 -14.39 -7.35 40.88
N LEU A 120 -15.54 -6.65 40.78
CA LEU A 120 -16.16 -5.98 41.95
C LEU A 120 -16.51 -6.99 43.01
N ASP A 121 -17.26 -8.05 42.65
CA ASP A 121 -17.63 -9.15 43.56
C ASP A 121 -16.39 -9.79 44.21
N PHE A 122 -15.32 -9.98 43.42
CA PHE A 122 -14.07 -10.51 43.90
C PHE A 122 -13.37 -9.55 44.89
N CYS A 123 -13.33 -8.25 44.61
CA CYS A 123 -12.73 -7.25 45.50
C CYS A 123 -13.49 -7.18 46.82
N ASP A 124 -14.84 -7.21 46.78
CA ASP A 124 -15.68 -7.19 47.98
C ASP A 124 -15.42 -8.45 48.84
N TYR A 125 -15.38 -9.61 48.19
CA TYR A 125 -15.09 -10.88 48.91
C TYR A 125 -13.68 -10.95 49.54
N THR A 126 -12.69 -10.36 48.86
CA THR A 126 -11.28 -10.40 49.30
C THR A 126 -10.86 -9.20 50.14
N GLY A 127 -11.77 -8.27 50.42
CA GLY A 127 -11.53 -7.04 51.21
C GLY A 127 -10.58 -6.05 50.52
N ILE A 128 -10.53 -6.03 49.18
CA ILE A 128 -9.71 -5.09 48.42
C ILE A 128 -10.50 -3.79 48.24
N ALA A 129 -10.04 -2.74 48.90
CA ALA A 129 -10.74 -1.47 48.99
C ALA A 129 -10.96 -0.74 47.62
N LYS A 130 -10.25 -1.13 46.55
CA LYS A 130 -10.31 -0.43 45.27
C LYS A 130 -10.30 -1.38 44.09
N CYS A 131 -11.43 -1.44 43.37
CA CYS A 131 -11.52 -2.14 42.09
C CYS A 131 -11.09 -1.21 40.92
N PRO A 132 -10.34 -1.71 39.93
CA PRO A 132 -9.98 -0.95 38.74
C PRO A 132 -11.16 -0.73 37.80
N SER A 133 -11.27 0.44 37.21
CA SER A 133 -12.27 0.76 36.18
C SER A 133 -12.07 -0.09 34.90
N SER A 134 -13.12 -0.24 34.07
CA SER A 134 -13.06 -1.02 32.82
C SER A 134 -11.90 -0.60 31.90
N SER A 135 -11.62 0.72 31.79
CA SER A 135 -10.48 1.20 31.00
C SER A 135 -9.11 0.81 31.57
N THR A 136 -9.03 0.67 32.89
CA THR A 136 -7.82 0.18 33.56
C THR A 136 -7.68 -1.34 33.37
N ILE A 137 -8.78 -2.08 33.50
CA ILE A 137 -8.83 -3.53 33.23
C ILE A 137 -8.38 -3.81 31.79
N GLU A 138 -8.81 -3.00 30.81
CA GLU A 138 -8.35 -3.13 29.42
C GLU A 138 -6.84 -2.99 29.27
N ARG A 139 -6.22 -2.04 30.01
CA ARG A 139 -4.75 -1.89 30.03
C ARG A 139 -4.05 -3.07 30.70
N LEU A 140 -4.58 -3.55 31.81
CA LEU A 140 -4.06 -4.74 32.49
C LEU A 140 -4.16 -5.97 31.60
N ILE A 141 -5.26 -6.16 30.86
CA ILE A 141 -5.39 -7.25 29.88
C ILE A 141 -4.33 -7.11 28.76
N LYS A 142 -4.04 -5.92 28.28
CA LYS A 142 -2.98 -5.69 27.27
C LYS A 142 -1.61 -6.09 27.81
N ASP A 143 -1.32 -5.73 29.04
CA ASP A 143 -0.05 -6.04 29.70
C ASP A 143 0.09 -7.55 30.01
N CYS A 144 -1.02 -8.25 30.25
CA CYS A 144 -1.06 -9.69 30.57
C CYS A 144 -1.10 -10.65 29.35
N GLY A 145 -0.93 -10.17 28.13
CA GLY A 145 -0.92 -11.06 26.95
C GLY A 145 -1.79 -10.60 25.79
N GLY A 146 -2.40 -9.44 25.91
CA GLY A 146 -3.14 -8.78 24.85
C GLY A 146 -4.66 -8.97 24.89
N LEU A 147 -5.35 -8.12 24.12
CA LEU A 147 -6.82 -8.00 24.15
C LEU A 147 -7.54 -9.21 23.58
N ARG A 148 -6.93 -9.91 22.63
CA ARG A 148 -7.55 -11.07 21.98
C ARG A 148 -6.58 -12.22 21.82
N THR A 149 -7.00 -13.39 22.25
CA THR A 149 -6.33 -14.66 21.99
C THR A 149 -7.10 -15.44 20.93
N PHE A 150 -6.40 -16.09 20.05
CA PHE A 150 -7.00 -16.95 19.04
C PHE A 150 -6.48 -18.37 19.23
N PRO A 151 -7.32 -19.39 19.16
CA PRO A 151 -6.87 -20.77 19.23
C PRO A 151 -5.88 -21.02 18.08
N GLN A 152 -4.85 -21.82 18.34
CA GLN A 152 -3.94 -22.25 17.31
C GLN A 152 -4.73 -23.10 16.29
N LYS A 153 -4.64 -22.73 15.03
CA LYS A 153 -5.21 -23.55 13.96
C LYS A 153 -4.32 -24.77 13.77
N ILE A 154 -4.92 -25.94 13.93
CA ILE A 154 -4.27 -27.22 13.73
C ILE A 154 -4.81 -27.82 12.43
N THR A 155 -3.93 -28.38 11.59
CA THR A 155 -4.34 -29.15 10.40
C THR A 155 -5.00 -30.46 10.84
N GLY A 156 -5.76 -31.12 9.97
CA GLY A 156 -6.29 -32.46 10.24
C GLY A 156 -5.22 -33.49 10.61
N THR A 157 -3.95 -33.23 10.31
CA THR A 157 -2.79 -34.06 10.70
C THR A 157 -2.12 -33.61 12.02
N GLY A 158 -2.74 -32.74 12.81
CA GLY A 158 -2.23 -32.27 14.11
C GLY A 158 -1.11 -31.22 14.03
N ARG A 159 -0.71 -30.75 12.86
CA ARG A 159 0.35 -29.72 12.73
C ARG A 159 -0.19 -28.32 12.97
N ILE A 160 0.56 -27.52 13.76
CA ILE A 160 0.23 -26.11 14.00
C ILE A 160 0.42 -25.31 12.72
N VAL A 161 -0.65 -24.68 12.24
CA VAL A 161 -0.58 -23.75 11.10
C VAL A 161 -0.01 -22.42 11.56
N LYS A 162 1.29 -22.20 11.34
CA LYS A 162 1.90 -20.89 11.53
C LYS A 162 1.29 -19.91 10.48
N ARG A 163 0.57 -18.88 10.92
CA ARG A 163 0.10 -17.82 10.04
C ARG A 163 1.28 -16.93 9.64
N ASN A 164 1.99 -17.30 8.58
CA ASN A 164 2.86 -16.36 7.88
C ASN A 164 1.97 -15.35 7.15
N ARG A 165 1.68 -14.21 7.78
CA ARG A 165 1.08 -13.09 7.08
C ARG A 165 2.18 -12.45 6.25
N GLN A 166 2.21 -12.76 4.94
CA GLN A 166 3.02 -11.98 4.00
C GLN A 166 2.60 -10.52 4.13
N LYS A 167 3.57 -9.64 4.38
CA LYS A 167 3.34 -8.20 4.37
C LYS A 167 3.05 -7.80 2.92
N VAL A 168 1.79 -7.52 2.61
CA VAL A 168 1.40 -6.98 1.31
C VAL A 168 1.73 -5.49 1.24
N LEU A 169 2.21 -5.05 0.09
CA LEU A 169 2.50 -3.64 -0.15
C LEU A 169 1.18 -2.89 -0.35
N ARG A 170 0.96 -1.83 0.41
CA ARG A 170 -0.27 -1.04 0.36
C ARG A 170 -0.07 0.18 -0.53
N LYS A 171 -1.12 0.53 -1.31
CA LYS A 171 -1.12 1.77 -2.10
C LYS A 171 -0.89 2.98 -1.19
N PRO A 172 0.11 3.84 -1.46
CA PRO A 172 0.27 5.10 -0.74
C PRO A 172 -0.97 6.00 -0.88
N LYS A 173 -1.31 6.77 0.17
CA LYS A 173 -2.50 7.64 0.15
C LYS A 173 -2.44 8.70 -0.95
N ASP A 174 -1.25 9.25 -1.19
CA ASP A 174 -1.02 10.33 -2.17
C ASP A 174 -0.61 9.81 -3.56
N PHE A 175 -0.75 8.49 -3.80
CA PHE A 175 -0.38 7.89 -5.07
C PHE A 175 -1.36 8.29 -6.17
N LYS A 176 -0.84 8.92 -7.22
CA LYS A 176 -1.56 9.27 -8.46
C LYS A 176 -0.85 8.67 -9.66
N ALA A 177 -1.59 8.13 -10.61
CA ALA A 177 -1.07 7.77 -11.91
C ALA A 177 -0.81 9.05 -12.72
N ILE A 178 0.39 9.21 -13.26
CA ILE A 178 0.85 10.45 -13.92
C ILE A 178 1.26 10.26 -15.38
N TYR A 179 1.30 9.01 -15.86
CA TYR A 179 1.56 8.65 -17.27
C TYR A 179 0.93 7.30 -17.60
N PRO A 180 0.77 6.95 -18.90
CA PRO A 180 0.26 5.65 -19.32
C PRO A 180 1.13 4.50 -18.78
N GLY A 181 0.49 3.46 -18.21
CA GLY A 181 1.21 2.32 -17.61
C GLY A 181 1.76 2.55 -16.21
N HIS A 182 1.65 3.77 -15.66
CA HIS A 182 2.11 4.01 -14.28
C HIS A 182 1.35 3.16 -13.26
N CYS A 183 0.03 2.99 -13.44
CA CYS A 183 -0.78 2.14 -12.58
C CYS A 183 -1.93 1.50 -13.36
N ILE A 184 -1.94 0.19 -13.34
CA ILE A 184 -3.04 -0.62 -13.89
C ILE A 184 -3.89 -1.15 -12.74
N ALA A 185 -5.18 -0.83 -12.75
CA ALA A 185 -6.15 -1.36 -11.79
C ALA A 185 -6.74 -2.66 -12.31
N LEU A 186 -6.88 -3.63 -11.43
CA LEU A 186 -7.35 -4.98 -11.74
C LEU A 186 -8.51 -5.33 -10.81
N ASP A 187 -9.53 -6.00 -11.37
CA ASP A 187 -10.67 -6.45 -10.58
C ASP A 187 -11.40 -7.60 -11.27
N THR A 188 -12.34 -8.25 -10.58
CA THR A 188 -13.13 -9.37 -11.08
C THR A 188 -14.61 -9.12 -10.79
N ILE A 189 -15.44 -9.19 -11.84
CA ILE A 189 -16.90 -9.18 -11.70
C ILE A 189 -17.36 -10.63 -11.61
N GLU A 190 -18.11 -10.98 -10.55
CA GLU A 190 -18.75 -12.27 -10.40
C GLU A 190 -20.22 -12.16 -10.78
N LYS A 191 -20.71 -13.08 -11.61
CA LYS A 191 -22.13 -13.29 -11.94
C LYS A 191 -22.53 -14.70 -11.55
N GLN A 192 -23.71 -14.83 -10.95
CA GLN A 192 -24.23 -16.11 -10.53
C GLN A 192 -25.63 -16.33 -11.12
N ARG A 193 -25.86 -17.53 -11.70
CA ARG A 193 -27.16 -17.95 -12.23
C ARG A 193 -27.32 -19.46 -12.06
N ASN A 194 -28.44 -19.89 -11.51
CA ASN A 194 -28.77 -21.32 -11.32
C ASN A 194 -27.64 -22.15 -10.69
N GLY A 195 -27.03 -21.61 -9.62
CA GLY A 195 -25.91 -22.27 -8.93
C GLY A 195 -24.56 -22.24 -9.66
N ARG A 196 -24.52 -21.85 -10.95
CA ARG A 196 -23.27 -21.67 -11.70
C ARG A 196 -22.72 -20.26 -11.48
N ARG A 197 -21.38 -20.14 -11.43
CA ARG A 197 -20.67 -18.86 -11.33
C ARG A 197 -19.84 -18.64 -12.57
N MET A 198 -19.90 -17.43 -13.07
CA MET A 198 -19.06 -16.95 -14.17
C MET A 198 -18.41 -15.66 -13.76
N TYR A 199 -17.27 -15.37 -14.36
CA TYR A 199 -16.44 -14.22 -13.98
C TYR A 199 -16.10 -13.40 -15.20
N VAL A 200 -16.02 -12.08 -15.03
CA VAL A 200 -15.43 -11.18 -16.03
C VAL A 200 -14.24 -10.53 -15.38
N LEU A 201 -13.05 -10.85 -15.87
CA LEU A 201 -11.80 -10.27 -15.42
C LEU A 201 -11.61 -8.94 -16.12
N SER A 202 -11.24 -7.89 -15.38
CA SER A 202 -11.13 -6.52 -15.85
C SER A 202 -9.77 -5.93 -15.53
N VAL A 203 -9.24 -5.18 -16.47
CA VAL A 203 -7.98 -4.44 -16.37
C VAL A 203 -8.21 -3.03 -16.89
N GLU A 204 -7.83 -1.99 -16.14
CA GLU A 204 -7.94 -0.59 -16.54
C GLU A 204 -6.64 0.17 -16.25
N ASP A 205 -6.11 0.87 -17.24
CA ASP A 205 -5.07 1.88 -16.99
C ASP A 205 -5.68 3.10 -16.30
N VAL A 206 -5.20 3.37 -15.09
CA VAL A 206 -5.72 4.47 -14.26
C VAL A 206 -5.49 5.84 -14.88
N TYR A 207 -4.50 6.01 -15.74
CA TYR A 207 -4.22 7.29 -16.41
C TYR A 207 -5.04 7.48 -17.69
N THR A 208 -4.95 6.53 -18.63
CA THR A 208 -5.60 6.66 -19.95
C THR A 208 -7.05 6.18 -19.97
N ARG A 209 -7.49 5.39 -18.98
CA ARG A 209 -8.78 4.69 -18.96
C ARG A 209 -8.91 3.59 -20.04
N THR A 210 -7.80 3.17 -20.63
CA THR A 210 -7.79 2.03 -21.55
C THR A 210 -8.11 0.77 -20.78
N THR A 211 -9.02 -0.06 -21.29
CA THR A 211 -9.53 -1.25 -20.62
C THR A 211 -9.43 -2.49 -21.47
N PHE A 212 -9.26 -3.63 -20.81
CA PHE A 212 -9.41 -4.96 -21.40
C PHE A 212 -10.19 -5.84 -20.44
N SER A 213 -11.08 -6.68 -21.00
CA SER A 213 -11.90 -7.59 -20.21
C SER A 213 -12.09 -8.91 -20.92
N ILE A 214 -12.28 -9.98 -20.13
CA ILE A 214 -12.58 -11.32 -20.64
C ILE A 214 -13.53 -12.07 -19.71
N GLY A 215 -14.54 -12.72 -20.25
CA GLY A 215 -15.39 -13.67 -19.56
C GLY A 215 -14.72 -15.02 -19.36
N THR A 216 -14.81 -15.61 -18.18
CA THR A 216 -14.17 -16.88 -17.83
C THR A 216 -14.99 -17.69 -16.81
N LYS A 217 -14.82 -19.02 -16.81
CA LYS A 217 -15.43 -19.93 -15.84
C LYS A 217 -14.69 -19.99 -14.51
N SER A 218 -13.48 -19.43 -14.43
CA SER A 218 -12.62 -19.49 -13.25
C SER A 218 -11.93 -18.16 -13.00
N HIS A 219 -11.90 -17.75 -11.74
CA HIS A 219 -11.12 -16.59 -11.27
C HIS A 219 -9.88 -17.01 -10.45
N SER A 220 -9.33 -18.20 -10.78
CA SER A 220 -8.12 -18.67 -10.10
C SER A 220 -6.93 -17.74 -10.38
N SER A 221 -5.97 -17.70 -9.45
CA SER A 221 -4.74 -16.90 -9.62
C SER A 221 -3.97 -17.27 -10.91
N LYS A 222 -4.05 -18.53 -11.36
CA LYS A 222 -3.46 -18.98 -12.61
C LYS A 222 -4.19 -18.39 -13.83
N THR A 223 -5.52 -18.40 -13.81
CA THR A 223 -6.35 -17.81 -14.87
C THR A 223 -6.10 -16.31 -15.00
N PHE A 224 -6.08 -15.58 -13.86
CA PHE A 224 -5.83 -14.15 -13.87
C PHE A 224 -4.41 -13.81 -14.34
N ALA A 225 -3.41 -14.57 -13.90
CA ALA A 225 -2.03 -14.40 -14.35
C ALA A 225 -1.90 -14.60 -15.88
N HIS A 226 -2.57 -15.61 -16.45
CA HIS A 226 -2.58 -15.84 -17.89
C HIS A 226 -3.26 -14.69 -18.65
N PHE A 227 -4.42 -14.25 -18.21
CA PHE A 227 -5.11 -13.08 -18.78
C PHE A 227 -4.23 -11.83 -18.73
N PHE A 228 -3.63 -11.54 -17.59
CA PHE A 228 -2.77 -10.37 -17.44
C PHE A 228 -1.50 -10.45 -18.30
N TYR A 229 -0.95 -11.64 -18.47
CA TYR A 229 0.18 -11.86 -19.38
C TYR A 229 -0.16 -11.46 -20.82
N ILE A 230 -1.35 -11.87 -21.31
CA ILE A 230 -1.84 -11.47 -22.65
C ILE A 230 -2.07 -9.97 -22.73
N VAL A 231 -2.81 -9.42 -21.75
CA VAL A 231 -3.16 -7.99 -21.72
C VAL A 231 -1.91 -7.12 -21.66
N LYS A 232 -0.88 -7.53 -20.92
CA LYS A 232 0.40 -6.81 -20.87
C LYS A 232 1.02 -6.62 -22.25
N GLN A 233 0.85 -7.57 -23.16
CA GLN A 233 1.37 -7.47 -24.54
C GLN A 233 0.53 -6.53 -25.41
N LEU A 234 -0.74 -6.34 -25.07
CA LEU A 234 -1.65 -5.44 -25.79
C LEU A 234 -1.44 -3.97 -25.41
N PHE A 235 -0.88 -3.68 -24.23
CA PHE A 235 -0.52 -2.31 -23.87
C PHE A 235 0.74 -1.88 -24.63
N PRO A 236 0.70 -0.73 -25.34
CA PRO A 236 1.85 -0.25 -26.11
C PRO A 236 2.91 0.44 -25.24
N TYR A 237 2.90 0.20 -23.94
CA TYR A 237 3.80 0.80 -22.95
C TYR A 237 4.08 -0.15 -21.79
N GLU A 238 5.16 0.13 -21.08
CA GLU A 238 5.57 -0.66 -19.93
C GLU A 238 4.66 -0.43 -18.72
N ILE A 239 4.22 -1.50 -18.07
CA ILE A 239 3.43 -1.45 -16.86
C ILE A 239 4.36 -1.37 -15.65
N LYS A 240 4.25 -0.29 -14.88
CA LYS A 240 5.09 -0.04 -13.71
C LYS A 240 4.51 -0.59 -12.41
N THR A 241 3.23 -0.37 -12.19
CA THR A 241 2.54 -0.82 -10.98
C THR A 241 1.18 -1.41 -11.31
N VAL A 242 0.75 -2.36 -10.48
CA VAL A 242 -0.62 -2.89 -10.50
C VAL A 242 -1.30 -2.65 -9.16
N LEU A 243 -2.59 -2.37 -9.19
CA LEU A 243 -3.44 -2.15 -8.03
C LEU A 243 -4.57 -3.17 -8.03
N THR A 244 -4.68 -3.93 -6.94
CA THR A 244 -5.75 -4.92 -6.76
C THR A 244 -6.39 -4.77 -5.38
N ASP A 245 -7.47 -5.45 -5.17
CA ASP A 245 -7.97 -5.73 -3.83
C ASP A 245 -7.14 -6.84 -3.16
N ASN A 246 -7.69 -7.49 -2.10
CA ASN A 246 -7.04 -8.59 -1.39
C ASN A 246 -7.53 -9.97 -1.86
N GLY A 247 -8.14 -10.07 -3.03
CA GLY A 247 -8.67 -11.28 -3.62
C GLY A 247 -7.64 -12.41 -3.72
N SER A 248 -8.10 -13.64 -3.74
CA SER A 248 -7.23 -14.83 -3.84
C SER A 248 -6.62 -14.98 -5.22
N GLU A 249 -7.28 -14.47 -6.25
CA GLU A 249 -6.88 -14.46 -7.66
C GLU A 249 -5.60 -13.65 -7.88
N PHE A 250 -5.35 -12.62 -7.07
CA PHE A 250 -4.17 -11.77 -7.14
C PHE A 250 -2.98 -12.26 -6.31
N LYS A 251 -3.04 -13.50 -5.78
CA LYS A 251 -1.95 -14.11 -5.00
C LYS A 251 -1.15 -15.09 -5.85
N LYS A 252 -0.24 -15.82 -5.23
CA LYS A 252 0.55 -16.92 -5.81
C LYS A 252 1.03 -16.64 -7.25
N TYR A 253 0.37 -17.21 -8.27
CA TYR A 253 0.81 -17.15 -9.67
C TYR A 253 0.81 -15.71 -10.22
N PHE A 254 -0.18 -14.92 -9.88
CA PHE A 254 -0.21 -13.51 -10.28
C PHE A 254 0.95 -12.71 -9.65
N ASN A 255 1.21 -12.88 -8.34
CA ASN A 255 2.36 -12.26 -7.68
C ASN A 255 3.70 -12.71 -8.27
N GLN A 256 3.82 -13.99 -8.64
CA GLN A 256 5.03 -14.50 -9.32
C GLN A 256 5.23 -13.79 -10.66
N LEU A 257 4.18 -13.67 -11.48
CA LEU A 257 4.22 -12.98 -12.77
C LEU A 257 4.60 -11.49 -12.60
N ALA A 258 3.98 -10.79 -11.63
CA ALA A 258 4.29 -9.39 -11.36
C ALA A 258 5.75 -9.21 -10.95
N ASN A 259 6.28 -10.06 -10.05
CA ASN A 259 7.67 -10.01 -9.61
C ASN A 259 8.66 -10.32 -10.75
N GLN A 260 8.39 -11.33 -11.59
CA GLN A 260 9.22 -11.69 -12.75
C GLN A 260 9.33 -10.54 -13.77
N ASN A 261 8.29 -9.72 -13.87
CA ASN A 261 8.26 -8.57 -14.77
C ASN A 261 8.65 -7.25 -14.09
N ASN A 262 9.16 -7.26 -12.86
CA ASN A 262 9.51 -6.07 -12.07
C ASN A 262 8.33 -5.10 -11.86
N ILE A 263 7.09 -5.60 -11.84
CA ILE A 263 5.87 -4.82 -11.64
C ILE A 263 5.58 -4.74 -10.14
N THR A 264 5.47 -3.53 -9.61
CA THR A 264 5.14 -3.32 -8.21
C THR A 264 3.65 -3.60 -7.97
N HIS A 265 3.33 -4.56 -7.09
CA HIS A 265 1.95 -4.93 -6.77
C HIS A 265 1.46 -4.23 -5.50
N TYR A 266 0.56 -3.26 -5.66
CA TYR A 266 -0.15 -2.61 -4.57
C TYR A 266 -1.48 -3.27 -4.29
N HIS A 267 -1.82 -3.39 -3.00
CA HIS A 267 -3.13 -3.84 -2.54
C HIS A 267 -3.90 -2.70 -1.89
N THR A 268 -5.22 -2.67 -2.07
CA THR A 268 -6.10 -1.77 -1.33
C THR A 268 -6.18 -2.16 0.15
N TYR A 269 -6.49 -1.21 1.03
CA TYR A 269 -6.76 -1.51 2.43
C TYR A 269 -8.07 -2.31 2.57
N PRO A 270 -8.15 -3.26 3.50
CA PRO A 270 -9.38 -4.00 3.73
C PRO A 270 -10.55 -3.05 4.09
N LYS A 271 -11.73 -3.31 3.53
CA LYS A 271 -12.95 -2.52 3.77
C LYS A 271 -12.84 -1.03 3.41
N THR A 272 -12.02 -0.71 2.40
CA THR A 272 -11.86 0.66 1.92
C THR A 272 -12.09 0.72 0.40
N PRO A 273 -13.35 0.66 -0.06
CA PRO A 273 -13.70 0.63 -1.49
C PRO A 273 -13.16 1.85 -2.24
N LYS A 274 -13.14 3.03 -1.63
CA LYS A 274 -12.63 4.27 -2.24
C LYS A 274 -11.17 4.22 -2.74
N MET A 275 -10.45 3.13 -2.57
CA MET A 275 -9.05 3.04 -3.00
C MET A 275 -8.86 2.54 -4.45
N ASN A 276 -9.88 1.88 -5.03
CA ASN A 276 -9.88 1.47 -6.45
C ASN A 276 -11.12 2.01 -7.20
N PRO A 277 -11.40 3.33 -7.13
CA PRO A 277 -12.63 3.91 -7.67
C PRO A 277 -12.70 3.82 -9.19
N HIS A 278 -11.57 3.66 -9.86
CA HIS A 278 -11.48 3.64 -11.32
C HIS A 278 -12.01 2.32 -11.85
N CYS A 279 -11.45 1.21 -11.38
CA CYS A 279 -11.91 -0.12 -11.78
C CYS A 279 -13.36 -0.40 -11.35
N GLU A 280 -13.76 0.07 -10.15
CA GLU A 280 -15.15 -0.03 -9.69
C GLU A 280 -16.12 0.72 -10.63
N ARG A 281 -15.73 1.92 -11.09
CA ARG A 281 -16.53 2.69 -12.06
C ARG A 281 -16.57 2.00 -13.42
N PHE A 282 -15.44 1.50 -13.91
CA PHE A 282 -15.40 0.73 -15.14
C PHE A 282 -16.27 -0.52 -15.05
N ASN A 283 -16.14 -1.29 -13.97
CA ASN A 283 -16.94 -2.49 -13.75
C ASN A 283 -18.45 -2.20 -13.76
N ARG A 284 -18.87 -1.08 -13.16
CA ARG A 284 -20.27 -0.64 -13.25
C ARG A 284 -20.63 -0.32 -14.71
N THR A 285 -19.84 0.45 -15.41
CA THR A 285 -20.10 0.83 -16.79
C THR A 285 -20.22 -0.39 -17.69
N VAL A 286 -19.28 -1.34 -17.63
CA VAL A 286 -19.35 -2.53 -18.49
C VAL A 286 -20.49 -3.46 -18.11
N GLN A 287 -20.91 -3.49 -16.85
CA GLN A 287 -22.11 -4.21 -16.44
C GLN A 287 -23.36 -3.58 -17.06
N GLU A 288 -23.55 -2.29 -16.85
CA GLU A 288 -24.75 -1.55 -17.31
C GLU A 288 -24.82 -1.46 -18.85
N GLU A 289 -23.69 -1.29 -19.55
CA GLU A 289 -23.67 -1.09 -21.00
C GLU A 289 -23.53 -2.41 -21.80
N PHE A 290 -23.05 -3.50 -21.20
CA PHE A 290 -22.80 -4.75 -21.93
C PHE A 290 -23.19 -6.03 -21.20
N ILE A 291 -22.64 -6.30 -20.00
CA ILE A 291 -22.73 -7.64 -19.39
C ILE A 291 -24.17 -8.02 -19.08
N ASP A 292 -24.96 -7.10 -18.55
CA ASP A 292 -26.33 -7.39 -18.10
C ASP A 292 -27.26 -7.68 -19.31
N TYR A 293 -26.96 -7.14 -20.47
CA TYR A 293 -27.68 -7.43 -21.71
C TYR A 293 -27.22 -8.71 -22.43
N HIS A 294 -26.02 -9.22 -22.08
CA HIS A 294 -25.42 -10.41 -22.67
C HIS A 294 -25.21 -11.53 -21.64
N ILE A 295 -25.97 -11.49 -20.55
CA ILE A 295 -25.81 -12.43 -19.43
C ILE A 295 -26.03 -13.88 -19.88
N ASP A 296 -26.97 -14.12 -20.80
CA ASP A 296 -27.24 -15.45 -21.34
C ASP A 296 -26.01 -15.99 -22.09
N LEU A 297 -25.38 -15.18 -22.92
CA LEU A 297 -24.15 -15.57 -23.63
C LEU A 297 -23.01 -15.88 -22.66
N LEU A 298 -22.89 -15.13 -21.57
CA LEU A 298 -21.85 -15.40 -20.55
C LEU A 298 -21.97 -16.81 -19.97
N PHE A 299 -23.19 -17.30 -19.75
CA PHE A 299 -23.45 -18.60 -19.14
C PHE A 299 -23.53 -19.74 -20.16
N ASP A 300 -24.04 -19.48 -21.36
CA ASP A 300 -24.38 -20.51 -22.33
C ASP A 300 -23.35 -20.60 -23.47
N ASN A 301 -22.78 -19.47 -23.92
CA ASN A 301 -21.77 -19.43 -24.97
C ASN A 301 -20.70 -18.39 -24.70
N ILE A 302 -19.75 -18.74 -23.84
CA ILE A 302 -18.67 -17.84 -23.41
C ILE A 302 -17.76 -17.38 -24.56
N THR A 303 -17.65 -18.17 -25.63
CA THR A 303 -16.82 -17.82 -26.79
C THR A 303 -17.44 -16.66 -27.54
N GLU A 304 -18.76 -16.73 -27.82
CA GLU A 304 -19.49 -15.65 -28.47
C GLU A 304 -19.57 -14.42 -27.54
N PHE A 305 -19.80 -14.62 -26.23
CA PHE A 305 -19.70 -13.54 -25.25
C PHE A 305 -18.38 -12.79 -25.34
N ASN A 306 -17.25 -13.50 -25.35
CA ASN A 306 -15.92 -12.90 -25.41
C ASN A 306 -15.64 -12.20 -26.74
N LYS A 307 -16.20 -12.68 -27.84
CA LYS A 307 -16.12 -12.02 -29.14
C LYS A 307 -16.83 -10.68 -29.09
N GLN A 308 -18.06 -10.64 -28.58
CA GLN A 308 -18.83 -9.40 -28.45
C GLN A 308 -18.24 -8.45 -27.39
N LEU A 309 -17.72 -8.98 -26.27
CA LEU A 309 -17.04 -8.19 -25.24
C LEU A 309 -15.77 -7.52 -25.80
N ARG A 310 -15.06 -8.16 -26.71
CA ARG A 310 -13.91 -7.57 -27.42
C ARG A 310 -14.35 -6.37 -28.28
N GLU A 311 -15.44 -6.52 -29.05
CA GLU A 311 -16.00 -5.42 -29.85
C GLU A 311 -16.45 -4.25 -28.96
N TYR A 312 -17.08 -4.54 -27.83
CA TYR A 312 -17.42 -3.52 -26.84
C TYR A 312 -16.17 -2.85 -26.27
N SER A 313 -15.13 -3.60 -25.92
CA SER A 313 -13.86 -3.05 -25.41
C SER A 313 -13.16 -2.19 -26.48
N LYS A 314 -13.23 -2.57 -27.75
CA LYS A 314 -12.75 -1.76 -28.87
C LYS A 314 -13.54 -0.45 -28.96
N PHE A 315 -14.88 -0.51 -28.94
CA PHE A 315 -15.73 0.68 -28.91
C PHE A 315 -15.39 1.59 -27.72
N TYR A 316 -15.28 1.01 -26.51
CA TYR A 316 -14.94 1.74 -25.29
C TYR A 316 -13.62 2.49 -25.40
N ASN A 317 -12.59 1.86 -25.92
CA ASN A 317 -11.25 2.45 -26.00
C ASN A 317 -11.12 3.47 -27.14
N THR A 318 -11.86 3.31 -28.27
CA THR A 318 -11.63 4.08 -29.50
C THR A 318 -12.71 5.09 -29.84
N LYS A 319 -13.95 4.91 -29.36
CA LYS A 319 -15.10 5.74 -29.74
C LYS A 319 -15.83 6.35 -28.54
N ARG A 320 -15.85 5.66 -27.41
CA ARG A 320 -16.56 6.12 -26.21
C ARG A 320 -15.77 7.24 -25.53
N VAL A 321 -16.34 8.44 -25.50
CA VAL A 321 -15.77 9.58 -24.74
C VAL A 321 -15.95 9.35 -23.24
N HIS A 322 -15.06 9.93 -22.44
CA HIS A 322 -14.98 9.65 -21.01
C HIS A 322 -15.21 10.91 -20.16
N TYR A 323 -16.01 10.77 -19.10
CA TYR A 323 -16.28 11.85 -18.15
C TYR A 323 -14.98 12.37 -17.48
N ALA A 324 -13.99 11.49 -17.22
CA ALA A 324 -12.69 11.89 -16.71
C ALA A 324 -11.95 12.89 -17.60
N PHE A 325 -12.34 13.01 -18.87
CA PHE A 325 -11.80 13.91 -19.87
C PHE A 325 -12.86 14.90 -20.37
N ASN A 326 -13.81 15.26 -19.50
CA ASN A 326 -14.92 16.18 -19.78
C ASN A 326 -15.78 15.74 -20.98
N ASN A 327 -15.90 14.44 -21.23
CA ASN A 327 -16.59 13.84 -22.38
C ASN A 327 -16.09 14.36 -23.75
N LYS A 328 -14.80 14.71 -23.85
CA LYS A 328 -14.19 15.24 -25.08
C LYS A 328 -13.19 14.30 -25.72
N MET A 329 -12.70 13.32 -24.99
CA MET A 329 -11.66 12.39 -25.46
C MET A 329 -11.98 10.95 -25.11
N THR A 330 -11.56 10.06 -26.00
CA THR A 330 -11.54 8.62 -25.78
C THR A 330 -10.24 8.20 -25.07
N PRO A 331 -10.18 7.01 -24.44
CA PRO A 331 -8.95 6.47 -23.87
C PRO A 331 -7.76 6.46 -24.86
N LEU A 332 -8.00 6.08 -26.11
CA LEU A 332 -6.96 6.04 -27.14
C LEU A 332 -6.45 7.43 -27.52
N GLU A 333 -7.31 8.44 -27.59
CA GLU A 333 -6.91 9.83 -27.85
C GLU A 333 -6.06 10.41 -26.70
N VAL A 334 -6.39 10.06 -25.44
CA VAL A 334 -5.57 10.46 -24.29
C VAL A 334 -4.19 9.79 -24.36
N LEU A 335 -4.14 8.51 -24.73
CA LEU A 335 -2.89 7.80 -24.92
C LEU A 335 -2.04 8.48 -26.01
N SER A 336 -2.61 8.75 -27.19
CA SER A 336 -1.90 9.35 -28.33
C SER A 336 -1.38 10.75 -28.04
N LYS A 337 -2.05 11.51 -27.17
CA LYS A 337 -1.64 12.86 -26.77
C LYS A 337 -0.61 12.88 -25.65
N SER A 338 -0.36 11.75 -24.97
CA SER A 338 0.60 11.66 -23.87
C SER A 338 2.04 11.84 -24.36
N ASP A 339 2.75 12.85 -23.83
CA ASP A 339 4.16 13.10 -24.15
C ASP A 339 5.06 11.94 -23.74
N TYR A 340 4.73 11.25 -22.64
CA TYR A 340 5.42 10.04 -22.21
C TYR A 340 5.36 8.93 -23.28
N TYR A 341 4.21 8.75 -23.90
CA TYR A 341 4.04 7.77 -24.97
C TYR A 341 4.76 8.20 -26.25
N LYS A 342 4.60 9.47 -26.66
CA LYS A 342 5.30 10.04 -27.82
C LYS A 342 6.82 9.96 -27.72
N SER A 343 7.37 10.14 -26.51
CA SER A 343 8.83 10.08 -26.29
C SER A 343 9.42 8.70 -26.50
N LYS A 344 8.61 7.64 -26.33
CA LYS A 344 9.02 6.23 -26.48
C LYS A 344 8.78 5.65 -27.87
N LEU A 345 8.09 6.39 -28.75
CA LEU A 345 7.88 5.96 -30.13
C LEU A 345 9.19 6.07 -30.92
N PRO A 346 9.47 5.12 -31.83
CA PRO A 346 10.52 5.25 -32.83
C PRO A 346 10.39 6.55 -33.62
N ALA A 347 11.52 7.11 -34.07
CA ALA A 347 11.55 8.40 -34.75
C ALA A 347 10.56 8.49 -35.93
N ASP A 348 10.39 7.40 -36.66
CA ASP A 348 9.52 7.27 -37.84
C ASP A 348 8.03 7.30 -37.49
N CYS A 349 7.66 7.07 -36.24
CA CYS A 349 6.25 7.02 -35.76
C CYS A 349 5.81 8.29 -35.04
N LYS A 350 6.67 9.27 -34.85
CA LYS A 350 6.35 10.51 -34.10
C LYS A 350 5.31 11.40 -34.78
N ASN A 351 5.09 11.22 -36.07
CA ASN A 351 4.15 12.04 -36.86
C ASN A 351 2.70 11.51 -36.87
N GLY A 352 2.29 10.80 -35.84
CA GLY A 352 0.89 10.68 -35.42
C GLY A 352 -0.07 9.79 -36.25
N TRP A 353 0.22 9.45 -37.50
CA TRP A 353 -0.75 8.78 -38.39
C TRP A 353 -0.55 7.27 -38.56
N GLY A 354 0.67 6.77 -38.44
CA GLY A 354 0.96 5.35 -38.68
C GLY A 354 0.54 4.41 -37.54
N TYR A 355 0.56 4.88 -36.30
CA TYR A 355 0.38 4.00 -35.12
C TYR A 355 -1.07 3.79 -34.72
N THR A 356 -1.95 4.74 -34.98
CA THR A 356 -3.40 4.55 -34.82
C THR A 356 -3.96 3.50 -35.77
N GLN A 357 -3.33 3.29 -36.93
CA GLN A 357 -3.68 2.22 -37.85
C GLN A 357 -3.16 0.85 -37.37
N ASN A 358 -1.94 0.76 -36.84
CA ASN A 358 -1.40 -0.51 -36.31
C ASN A 358 -2.12 -0.97 -35.04
N LEU A 359 -2.43 -0.07 -34.11
CA LEU A 359 -3.30 -0.40 -32.95
C LEU A 359 -4.73 -0.79 -33.39
N ARG A 360 -5.23 -0.22 -34.49
CA ARG A 360 -6.49 -0.66 -35.09
C ARG A 360 -6.39 -2.03 -35.74
N MET A 361 -5.23 -2.42 -36.27
CA MET A 361 -5.01 -3.75 -36.86
C MET A 361 -4.70 -4.85 -35.84
N GLU A 362 -3.98 -4.54 -34.74
CA GLU A 362 -3.72 -5.50 -33.68
C GLU A 362 -4.95 -5.78 -32.77
N LEU A 363 -5.96 -4.91 -32.83
CA LEU A 363 -7.25 -5.10 -32.16
C LEU A 363 -8.32 -5.73 -33.10
N ASN A 364 -7.99 -6.01 -34.36
CA ASN A 364 -8.78 -6.82 -35.27
C ASN A 364 -8.39 -8.28 -35.17
#